data_d20a693db1025a003ac14f686cc5d5c0
#
_entry.id   d20a693db1025a003ac14f686cc5d5c0
#
_cell.length_a   1.000
_cell.length_b   1.000
_cell.length_c   1.000
_cell.angle_alpha   90.00
_cell.angle_beta   90.00
_cell.angle_gamma   90.00
#
_symmetry.space_group_name_H-M   'P 1'
#
loop_
_entity.id
_entity.type
_entity.pdbx_description
1 polymer ?
#
loop_
_entity_poly.entity_id
_entity_poly.type
_entity_poly.pdbx_seq_one_letter_code
_entity_poly.pdbx_strand_id
1 'polypeptide(L)'
;MERPGARRLLSLGLPTVWGAVAITYKLACPLAQEENMGARIVSSAVFFAVGTGLILHVRRALLRELRQMREVAGAAQNVLLRPLPSRVEGLALAAGRLSASRGASVGGDLYEVVATDHGVRVVMGDVRGHGLAAIGTVAAVLGSFREAAHDEPELPLVLRRLERALGRHLRERARAEHPAGGGTPPETPLAEEFVTVLLLEIDGDGGISALNCGHPWPHLLSGTARPLTDGEPLPPLGSFPLPADLPVLGCGRLLPGEALVLHTDGMEDARDVAGTFFPLRAVLAEAARVPPVSPQGLIRAVCTRLLRHTGRLPADDAALLVLRNDRSRIPLQQPEPDRHAPTMSGG
;
A
#
# COMPACT_ATOMS: atom_id res chain seq x y z
N MET A 1 -29.81 17.51 -12.40
CA MET A 1 -28.93 16.39 -11.97
C MET A 1 -29.29 15.16 -12.77
N GLU A 2 -28.62 14.90 -13.88
CA GLU A 2 -28.85 13.70 -14.70
C GLU A 2 -28.24 12.48 -13.99
N ARG A 3 -29.04 11.40 -13.90
CA ARG A 3 -28.63 10.17 -13.21
C ARG A 3 -27.47 9.52 -13.97
N PRO A 4 -26.33 9.22 -13.33
CA PRO A 4 -25.15 8.64 -13.99
C PRO A 4 -25.42 7.27 -14.63
N GLY A 5 -26.42 6.53 -14.16
CA GLY A 5 -26.85 5.25 -14.73
C GLY A 5 -27.47 5.34 -16.13
N ALA A 6 -28.15 6.45 -16.47
CA ALA A 6 -28.77 6.60 -17.77
C ALA A 6 -27.74 6.79 -18.91
N ARG A 7 -26.61 7.45 -18.63
CA ARG A 7 -25.51 7.61 -19.60
C ARG A 7 -24.75 6.31 -19.86
N ARG A 8 -24.59 5.46 -18.84
CA ARG A 8 -23.96 4.12 -19.00
C ARG A 8 -24.83 3.18 -19.81
N LEU A 9 -26.14 3.16 -19.55
CA LEU A 9 -27.09 2.37 -20.33
C LEU A 9 -27.16 2.83 -21.81
N LEU A 10 -27.11 4.14 -22.06
CA LEU A 10 -27.07 4.69 -23.41
C LEU A 10 -25.76 4.34 -24.14
N SER A 11 -24.60 4.41 -23.47
CA SER A 11 -23.30 4.14 -24.10
C SER A 11 -23.11 2.66 -24.44
N LEU A 12 -23.63 1.74 -23.61
CA LEU A 12 -23.59 0.30 -23.86
C LEU A 12 -24.68 -0.14 -24.86
N GLY A 13 -25.84 0.52 -24.84
CA GLY A 13 -26.96 0.23 -25.79
C GLY A 13 -26.68 0.75 -27.21
N LEU A 14 -25.86 1.76 -27.41
CA LEU A 14 -25.62 2.36 -28.71
C LEU A 14 -25.04 1.39 -29.75
N PRO A 15 -24.03 0.54 -29.46
CA PRO A 15 -23.54 -0.47 -30.40
C PRO A 15 -24.58 -1.54 -30.76
N THR A 16 -25.41 -1.95 -29.78
CA THR A 16 -26.46 -2.96 -30.01
C THR A 16 -27.60 -2.41 -30.86
N VAL A 17 -28.00 -1.16 -30.59
CA VAL A 17 -29.01 -0.44 -31.44
C VAL A 17 -28.47 -0.27 -32.85
N TRP A 18 -27.18 0.14 -33.00
CA TRP A 18 -26.53 0.27 -34.29
C TRP A 18 -26.50 -1.07 -35.06
N GLY A 19 -26.17 -2.17 -34.39
CA GLY A 19 -26.19 -3.52 -34.97
C GLY A 19 -27.60 -3.90 -35.46
N ALA A 20 -28.62 -3.62 -34.67
CA ALA A 20 -30.01 -3.85 -35.04
C ALA A 20 -30.42 -3.01 -36.25
N VAL A 21 -30.05 -1.73 -36.28
CA VAL A 21 -30.30 -0.83 -37.44
C VAL A 21 -29.59 -1.34 -38.67
N ALA A 22 -28.37 -1.80 -38.59
CA ALA A 22 -27.59 -2.34 -39.72
C ALA A 22 -28.26 -3.62 -40.30
N ILE A 23 -28.72 -4.51 -39.41
CA ILE A 23 -29.42 -5.73 -39.80
C ILE A 23 -30.75 -5.38 -40.47
N THR A 24 -31.54 -4.50 -39.84
CA THR A 24 -32.85 -4.07 -40.37
C THR A 24 -32.69 -3.38 -41.74
N TYR A 25 -31.70 -2.51 -41.90
CA TYR A 25 -31.39 -1.87 -43.17
C TYR A 25 -31.08 -2.90 -44.25
N LYS A 26 -30.25 -3.91 -43.92
CA LYS A 26 -29.83 -4.95 -44.86
C LYS A 26 -30.99 -5.86 -45.28
N LEU A 27 -31.98 -6.07 -44.40
CA LEU A 27 -33.16 -6.93 -44.66
C LEU A 27 -34.32 -6.17 -45.33
N ALA A 28 -34.54 -4.90 -45.00
CA ALA A 28 -35.73 -4.15 -45.37
C ALA A 28 -35.51 -3.11 -46.50
N CYS A 29 -34.26 -2.70 -46.78
CA CYS A 29 -34.01 -1.66 -47.76
C CYS A 29 -33.83 -2.22 -49.19
N PRO A 30 -34.67 -1.81 -50.18
CA PRO A 30 -34.55 -2.24 -51.57
C PRO A 30 -33.17 -1.93 -52.20
N LEU A 31 -32.55 -0.82 -51.80
CA LEU A 31 -31.19 -0.43 -52.22
C LEU A 31 -30.11 -1.40 -51.77
N ALA A 32 -30.33 -2.15 -50.69
CA ALA A 32 -29.40 -3.17 -50.20
C ALA A 32 -29.57 -4.51 -50.93
N GLN A 33 -30.68 -4.67 -51.70
CA GLN A 33 -31.05 -5.88 -52.45
C GLN A 33 -30.74 -5.76 -53.93
N GLU A 34 -30.33 -4.57 -54.42
CA GLU A 34 -29.89 -4.40 -55.79
C GLU A 34 -28.67 -5.27 -56.11
N GLU A 35 -28.61 -5.82 -57.33
CA GLU A 35 -27.51 -6.70 -57.76
C GLU A 35 -26.17 -5.97 -58.00
N ASN A 36 -26.12 -4.63 -57.74
CA ASN A 36 -24.92 -3.83 -57.93
C ASN A 36 -23.92 -4.08 -56.80
N MET A 37 -22.89 -4.89 -57.08
CA MET A 37 -21.85 -5.28 -56.14
C MET A 37 -21.12 -4.06 -55.50
N GLY A 38 -20.96 -2.96 -56.29
CA GLY A 38 -20.33 -1.73 -55.79
C GLY A 38 -21.13 -1.05 -54.66
N ALA A 39 -22.46 -0.93 -54.83
CA ALA A 39 -23.32 -0.32 -53.81
C ALA A 39 -23.34 -1.13 -52.49
N ARG A 40 -23.30 -2.47 -52.59
CA ARG A 40 -23.21 -3.37 -51.42
C ARG A 40 -21.88 -3.24 -50.66
N ILE A 41 -20.76 -3.10 -51.38
CA ILE A 41 -19.46 -2.91 -50.76
C ILE A 41 -19.40 -1.56 -50.06
N VAL A 42 -19.84 -0.47 -50.68
CA VAL A 42 -19.83 0.88 -50.10
C VAL A 42 -20.73 0.95 -48.88
N SER A 43 -21.95 0.44 -48.92
CA SER A 43 -22.86 0.45 -47.76
C SER A 43 -22.28 -0.37 -46.59
N SER A 44 -21.72 -1.56 -46.87
CA SER A 44 -21.09 -2.38 -45.83
C SER A 44 -19.87 -1.70 -45.21
N ALA A 45 -19.04 -1.03 -46.03
CA ALA A 45 -17.89 -0.26 -45.54
C ALA A 45 -18.31 0.92 -44.65
N VAL A 46 -19.38 1.64 -45.03
CA VAL A 46 -19.91 2.74 -44.19
C VAL A 46 -20.41 2.21 -42.85
N PHE A 47 -21.22 1.14 -42.86
CA PHE A 47 -21.71 0.53 -41.61
C PHE A 47 -20.56 0.03 -40.74
N PHE A 48 -19.53 -0.58 -41.31
CA PHE A 48 -18.37 -1.03 -40.57
C PHE A 48 -17.59 0.15 -39.97
N ALA A 49 -17.37 1.21 -40.75
CA ALA A 49 -16.65 2.39 -40.30
C ALA A 49 -17.37 3.12 -39.13
N VAL A 50 -18.72 3.29 -39.27
CA VAL A 50 -19.53 3.92 -38.20
C VAL A 50 -19.57 3.02 -36.97
N GLY A 51 -19.79 1.71 -37.13
CA GLY A 51 -19.76 0.77 -36.01
C GLY A 51 -18.42 0.76 -35.25
N THR A 52 -17.32 0.70 -35.99
CA THR A 52 -15.97 0.78 -35.41
C THR A 52 -15.75 2.11 -34.72
N GLY A 53 -16.13 3.24 -35.35
CA GLY A 53 -16.07 4.57 -34.76
C GLY A 53 -16.84 4.67 -33.44
N LEU A 54 -18.04 4.09 -33.40
CA LEU A 54 -18.88 4.06 -32.21
C LEU A 54 -18.27 3.23 -31.07
N ILE A 55 -17.76 2.03 -31.39
CA ILE A 55 -17.07 1.17 -30.41
C ILE A 55 -15.84 1.89 -29.85
N LEU A 56 -15.03 2.51 -30.72
CA LEU A 56 -13.86 3.27 -30.30
C LEU A 56 -14.25 4.49 -29.44
N HIS A 57 -15.35 5.17 -29.76
CA HIS A 57 -15.86 6.29 -28.98
C HIS A 57 -16.27 5.85 -27.57
N VAL A 58 -17.09 4.79 -27.46
CA VAL A 58 -17.53 4.23 -26.17
C VAL A 58 -16.33 3.75 -25.36
N ARG A 59 -15.41 3.01 -25.98
CA ARG A 59 -14.17 2.57 -25.32
C ARG A 59 -13.35 3.74 -24.80
N ARG A 60 -13.19 4.81 -25.59
CA ARG A 60 -12.46 6.01 -25.15
C ARG A 60 -13.19 6.73 -24.01
N ALA A 61 -14.50 6.79 -24.02
CA ALA A 61 -15.31 7.39 -22.95
C ALA A 61 -15.13 6.61 -21.64
N LEU A 62 -15.28 5.28 -21.68
CA LEU A 62 -15.07 4.41 -20.53
C LEU A 62 -13.65 4.51 -19.97
N LEU A 63 -12.63 4.52 -20.85
CA LEU A 63 -11.24 4.67 -20.42
C LEU A 63 -10.96 6.03 -19.77
N ARG A 64 -11.63 7.10 -20.21
CA ARG A 64 -11.51 8.43 -19.56
C ARG A 64 -12.15 8.40 -18.18
N GLU A 65 -13.36 7.83 -18.05
CA GLU A 65 -14.06 7.71 -16.76
C GLU A 65 -13.24 6.89 -15.76
N LEU A 66 -12.68 5.75 -16.19
CA LEU A 66 -11.78 4.94 -15.35
C LEU A 66 -10.51 5.70 -14.94
N ARG A 67 -9.91 6.48 -15.84
CA ARG A 67 -8.75 7.30 -15.50
C ARG A 67 -9.10 8.37 -14.46
N GLN A 68 -10.21 9.04 -14.64
CA GLN A 68 -10.67 10.07 -13.70
C GLN A 68 -10.95 9.50 -12.31
N MET A 69 -11.60 8.33 -12.22
CA MET A 69 -11.81 7.62 -10.95
C MET A 69 -10.48 7.27 -10.28
N ARG A 70 -9.50 6.78 -11.06
CA ARG A 70 -8.17 6.44 -10.55
C ARG A 70 -7.40 7.66 -10.06
N GLU A 71 -7.47 8.79 -10.76
CA GLU A 71 -6.82 10.05 -10.36
C GLU A 71 -7.38 10.56 -9.03
N VAL A 72 -8.72 10.55 -8.86
CA VAL A 72 -9.37 10.93 -7.60
C VAL A 72 -8.95 10.00 -6.46
N ALA A 73 -8.94 8.71 -6.71
CA ALA A 73 -8.56 7.72 -5.70
C ALA A 73 -7.07 7.84 -5.32
N GLY A 74 -6.18 8.08 -6.29
CA GLY A 74 -4.76 8.33 -6.03
C GLY A 74 -4.53 9.62 -5.23
N ALA A 75 -5.29 10.67 -5.53
CA ALA A 75 -5.25 11.91 -4.75
C ALA A 75 -5.71 11.68 -3.30
N ALA A 76 -6.78 10.92 -3.09
CA ALA A 76 -7.27 10.56 -1.76
C ALA A 76 -6.23 9.75 -0.97
N GLN A 77 -5.59 8.77 -1.59
CA GLN A 77 -4.52 7.99 -0.95
C GLN A 77 -3.31 8.87 -0.56
N ASN A 78 -2.91 9.81 -1.41
CA ASN A 78 -1.82 10.74 -1.10
C ASN A 78 -2.14 11.67 0.08
N VAL A 79 -3.42 12.01 0.29
CA VAL A 79 -3.86 12.78 1.46
C VAL A 79 -3.84 11.92 2.73
N LEU A 80 -4.20 10.64 2.63
CA LEU A 80 -4.19 9.70 3.75
C LEU A 80 -2.76 9.33 4.18
N LEU A 81 -1.90 9.03 3.22
CA LEU A 81 -0.48 8.80 3.43
C LEU A 81 0.24 10.15 3.49
N ARG A 82 0.30 10.73 4.68
CA ARG A 82 0.98 12.01 4.91
C ARG A 82 2.44 11.93 4.47
N PRO A 83 3.00 13.01 3.90
CA PRO A 83 4.44 13.08 3.66
C PRO A 83 5.18 12.87 4.98
N LEU A 84 6.06 11.88 5.05
CA LEU A 84 6.87 11.66 6.22
C LEU A 84 7.89 12.79 6.38
N PRO A 85 8.11 13.30 7.61
CA PRO A 85 9.22 14.20 7.88
C PRO A 85 10.53 13.47 7.59
N SER A 86 11.56 14.21 7.18
CA SER A 86 12.86 13.62 6.89
C SER A 86 13.58 13.10 8.13
N ARG A 87 13.13 13.53 9.34
CA ARG A 87 13.66 13.12 10.64
C ARG A 87 12.57 13.10 11.71
N VAL A 88 12.64 12.08 12.60
CA VAL A 88 11.79 11.91 13.78
C VAL A 88 12.67 11.38 14.92
N GLU A 89 12.76 12.09 16.04
CA GLU A 89 13.51 11.67 17.25
C GLU A 89 14.92 11.12 16.95
N GLY A 90 15.66 11.78 16.05
CA GLY A 90 17.01 11.37 15.66
C GLY A 90 17.08 10.20 14.69
N LEU A 91 15.94 9.70 14.22
CA LEU A 91 15.87 8.77 13.10
C LEU A 91 15.72 9.56 11.80
N ALA A 92 16.57 9.28 10.80
CA ALA A 92 16.40 9.78 9.44
C ALA A 92 15.45 8.87 8.66
N LEU A 93 14.47 9.44 7.99
CA LEU A 93 13.38 8.74 7.35
C LEU A 93 13.31 8.99 5.85
N ALA A 94 12.90 7.99 5.11
CA ALA A 94 12.40 8.13 3.75
C ALA A 94 11.40 7.03 3.42
N ALA A 95 10.41 7.35 2.60
CA ALA A 95 9.48 6.39 2.03
C ALA A 95 9.45 6.52 0.50
N GLY A 96 9.19 5.41 -0.17
CA GLY A 96 9.02 5.33 -1.61
C GLY A 96 7.94 4.32 -1.97
N ARG A 97 7.21 4.59 -3.05
CA ARG A 97 6.17 3.71 -3.58
C ARG A 97 6.31 3.56 -5.07
N LEU A 98 6.03 2.38 -5.56
CA LEU A 98 5.86 2.08 -6.97
C LEU A 98 4.48 1.47 -7.18
N SER A 99 3.63 2.13 -7.95
CA SER A 99 2.31 1.61 -8.26
C SER A 99 2.33 0.72 -9.48
N ALA A 100 1.55 -0.37 -9.43
CA ALA A 100 1.45 -1.39 -10.47
C ALA A 100 0.98 -0.86 -11.83
N SER A 101 0.29 0.26 -11.91
CA SER A 101 -0.22 0.82 -13.16
C SER A 101 0.19 2.27 -13.40
N ARG A 102 0.47 2.60 -14.67
CA ARG A 102 0.62 4.01 -15.10
C ARG A 102 -0.73 4.71 -15.00
N GLY A 103 -0.86 5.57 -14.01
CA GLY A 103 -2.07 6.34 -13.74
C GLY A 103 -2.94 5.71 -12.65
N ALA A 104 -2.44 5.80 -11.42
CA ALA A 104 -3.15 5.59 -10.17
C ALA A 104 -3.96 4.28 -10.07
N SER A 105 -3.28 3.15 -9.97
CA SER A 105 -3.80 2.07 -9.16
C SER A 105 -3.72 2.53 -7.72
N VAL A 106 -4.84 2.52 -7.04
CA VAL A 106 -4.90 2.84 -5.61
C VAL A 106 -4.65 1.55 -4.89
N GLY A 107 -3.45 1.41 -4.33
CA GLY A 107 -3.05 0.24 -3.56
C GLY A 107 -3.59 0.22 -2.14
N GLY A 108 -3.49 -0.96 -1.54
CA GLY A 108 -3.75 -1.20 -0.12
C GLY A 108 -2.61 -0.80 0.81
N ASP A 109 -1.45 -0.46 0.29
CA ASP A 109 -0.26 -0.11 1.08
C ASP A 109 -0.51 1.03 2.04
N LEU A 110 -0.15 0.85 3.30
CA LEU A 110 -0.21 1.86 4.34
C LEU A 110 1.08 1.90 5.16
N TYR A 111 1.47 3.09 5.58
CA TYR A 111 2.55 3.29 6.54
C TYR A 111 2.40 4.64 7.25
N GLU A 112 2.90 4.72 8.47
CA GLU A 112 2.98 5.95 9.26
C GLU A 112 4.13 5.83 10.26
N VAL A 113 4.74 6.96 10.60
CA VAL A 113 5.77 7.07 11.64
C VAL A 113 5.40 8.23 12.55
N VAL A 114 5.28 7.96 13.84
CA VAL A 114 4.83 8.92 14.85
C VAL A 114 5.83 8.96 16.00
N ALA A 115 6.24 10.17 16.41
CA ALA A 115 6.95 10.37 17.68
C ALA A 115 5.92 10.39 18.83
N THR A 116 6.17 9.65 19.89
CA THR A 116 5.33 9.56 21.08
C THR A 116 6.17 9.60 22.35
N ASP A 117 5.53 9.73 23.50
CA ASP A 117 6.19 9.64 24.82
C ASP A 117 6.80 8.24 25.08
N HIS A 118 6.38 7.24 24.30
CA HIS A 118 6.87 5.85 24.39
C HIS A 118 8.03 5.56 23.43
N GLY A 119 8.43 6.54 22.60
CA GLY A 119 9.40 6.38 21.52
C GLY A 119 8.80 6.59 20.15
N VAL A 120 9.51 6.17 19.11
CA VAL A 120 9.04 6.27 17.73
C VAL A 120 8.23 5.02 17.39
N ARG A 121 6.93 5.21 17.10
CA ARG A 121 6.02 4.16 16.68
C ARG A 121 5.85 4.15 15.18
N VAL A 122 5.91 2.97 14.60
CA VAL A 122 5.80 2.76 13.15
C VAL A 122 4.70 1.75 12.89
N VAL A 123 3.85 2.03 11.93
CA VAL A 123 2.97 1.05 11.31
C VAL A 123 3.33 0.89 9.84
N MET A 124 3.34 -0.33 9.37
CA MET A 124 3.34 -0.67 7.94
C MET A 124 2.39 -1.82 7.71
N GLY A 125 1.70 -1.84 6.57
CA GLY A 125 0.74 -2.86 6.26
C GLY A 125 0.25 -2.80 4.84
N ASP A 126 -0.52 -3.79 4.46
CA ASP A 126 -1.21 -3.86 3.18
C ASP A 126 -2.64 -4.40 3.36
N VAL A 127 -3.59 -3.72 2.73
CA VAL A 127 -5.01 -4.10 2.70
C VAL A 127 -5.24 -5.01 1.50
N ARG A 128 -5.71 -6.22 1.73
CA ARG A 128 -6.11 -7.09 0.63
C ARG A 128 -7.19 -6.42 -0.21
N GLY A 129 -6.90 -6.25 -1.51
CA GLY A 129 -7.80 -5.62 -2.47
C GLY A 129 -7.28 -4.29 -2.99
N HIS A 130 -8.03 -3.67 -3.87
CA HIS A 130 -7.62 -2.43 -4.54
C HIS A 130 -8.81 -1.46 -4.71
N GLY A 131 -8.50 -0.23 -5.06
CA GLY A 131 -9.52 0.77 -5.37
C GLY A 131 -10.04 1.51 -4.14
N LEU A 132 -11.22 2.12 -4.27
CA LEU A 132 -11.82 2.98 -3.24
C LEU A 132 -12.13 2.24 -1.94
N ALA A 133 -12.43 0.96 -2.02
CA ALA A 133 -12.70 0.12 -0.87
C ALA A 133 -11.46 0.00 0.03
N ALA A 134 -10.31 -0.33 -0.56
CA ALA A 134 -9.05 -0.41 0.16
C ALA A 134 -8.68 0.93 0.82
N ILE A 135 -8.93 2.08 0.16
CA ILE A 135 -8.70 3.42 0.74
C ILE A 135 -9.50 3.61 2.04
N GLY A 136 -10.76 3.20 2.07
CA GLY A 136 -11.60 3.29 3.27
C GLY A 136 -10.99 2.50 4.43
N THR A 137 -10.50 1.30 4.14
CA THR A 137 -9.84 0.43 5.13
C THR A 137 -8.50 1.03 5.59
N VAL A 138 -7.66 1.53 4.66
CA VAL A 138 -6.43 2.28 4.97
C VAL A 138 -6.72 3.46 5.88
N ALA A 139 -7.76 4.26 5.56
CA ALA A 139 -8.16 5.42 6.37
C ALA A 139 -8.58 5.02 7.79
N ALA A 140 -9.34 3.94 7.94
CA ALA A 140 -9.78 3.44 9.24
C ALA A 140 -8.59 2.97 10.10
N VAL A 141 -7.65 2.22 9.50
CA VAL A 141 -6.46 1.72 10.20
C VAL A 141 -5.52 2.86 10.58
N LEU A 142 -5.13 3.73 9.63
CA LEU A 142 -4.23 4.85 9.90
C LEU A 142 -4.83 5.88 10.86
N GLY A 143 -6.14 6.18 10.74
CA GLY A 143 -6.83 7.06 11.67
C GLY A 143 -6.77 6.53 13.10
N SER A 144 -7.06 5.23 13.28
CA SER A 144 -6.97 4.59 14.59
C SER A 144 -5.53 4.52 15.12
N PHE A 145 -4.55 4.26 14.24
CA PHE A 145 -3.14 4.22 14.63
C PHE A 145 -2.66 5.57 15.15
N ARG A 146 -2.97 6.67 14.48
CA ARG A 146 -2.56 8.03 14.88
C ARG A 146 -3.02 8.39 16.28
N GLU A 147 -4.22 7.99 16.67
CA GLU A 147 -4.74 8.22 18.02
C GLU A 147 -4.12 7.21 19.00
N ALA A 148 -4.22 5.92 18.68
CA ALA A 148 -3.75 4.87 19.57
C ALA A 148 -2.24 4.94 19.85
N ALA A 149 -1.43 5.38 18.89
CA ALA A 149 0.01 5.51 19.06
C ALA A 149 0.41 6.53 20.16
N HIS A 150 -0.42 7.52 20.42
CA HIS A 150 -0.20 8.48 21.52
C HIS A 150 -0.86 8.06 22.81
N ASP A 151 -2.08 7.50 22.73
CA ASP A 151 -2.93 7.24 23.91
C ASP A 151 -2.54 5.95 24.66
N GLU A 152 -2.13 4.91 23.90
CA GLU A 152 -1.90 3.60 24.49
C GLU A 152 -0.44 3.39 24.89
N PRO A 153 -0.17 3.00 26.16
CA PRO A 153 1.20 2.82 26.62
C PRO A 153 1.92 1.64 25.96
N GLU A 154 1.21 0.60 25.55
CA GLU A 154 1.79 -0.64 25.06
C GLU A 154 1.33 -0.98 23.63
N LEU A 155 2.21 -1.54 22.81
CA LEU A 155 1.90 -1.99 21.43
C LEU A 155 0.71 -2.95 21.33
N PRO A 156 0.48 -3.90 22.27
CA PRO A 156 -0.72 -4.75 22.27
C PRO A 156 -2.01 -3.96 22.30
N LEU A 157 -2.08 -2.89 23.08
CA LEU A 157 -3.27 -2.04 23.19
C LEU A 157 -3.50 -1.24 21.89
N VAL A 158 -2.41 -0.76 21.26
CA VAL A 158 -2.47 -0.14 19.94
C VAL A 158 -3.07 -1.13 18.93
N LEU A 159 -2.55 -2.35 18.86
CA LEU A 159 -3.04 -3.38 17.93
C LEU A 159 -4.52 -3.70 18.16
N ARG A 160 -4.95 -3.80 19.41
CA ARG A 160 -6.38 -3.99 19.78
C ARG A 160 -7.26 -2.83 19.29
N ARG A 161 -6.77 -1.60 19.33
CA ARG A 161 -7.50 -0.45 18.78
C ARG A 161 -7.66 -0.58 17.27
N LEU A 162 -6.59 -0.98 16.55
CA LEU A 162 -6.64 -1.22 15.09
C LEU A 162 -7.65 -2.32 14.74
N GLU A 163 -7.63 -3.46 15.46
CA GLU A 163 -8.59 -4.56 15.28
C GLU A 163 -10.03 -4.08 15.41
N ARG A 164 -10.32 -3.31 16.48
CA ARG A 164 -11.67 -2.77 16.71
C ARG A 164 -12.09 -1.77 15.63
N ALA A 165 -11.17 -0.91 15.17
CA ALA A 165 -11.44 0.08 14.14
C ALA A 165 -11.73 -0.61 12.79
N LEU A 166 -10.92 -1.59 12.41
CA LEU A 166 -11.13 -2.40 11.21
C LEU A 166 -12.49 -3.12 11.29
N GLY A 167 -12.76 -3.81 12.40
CA GLY A 167 -14.02 -4.53 12.57
C GLY A 167 -15.26 -3.63 12.55
N ARG A 168 -15.17 -2.38 13.02
CA ARG A 168 -16.27 -1.40 12.86
C ARG A 168 -16.44 -1.01 11.40
N HIS A 169 -15.34 -0.65 10.73
CA HIS A 169 -15.36 -0.24 9.32
C HIS A 169 -15.95 -1.31 8.41
N LEU A 170 -15.52 -2.56 8.56
CA LEU A 170 -16.04 -3.69 7.77
C LEU A 170 -17.54 -3.93 8.01
N ARG A 171 -18.00 -3.83 9.28
CA ARG A 171 -19.43 -3.96 9.58
C ARG A 171 -20.28 -2.82 9.02
N GLU A 172 -19.80 -1.59 9.05
CA GLU A 172 -20.49 -0.43 8.48
C GLU A 172 -20.59 -0.56 6.96
N ARG A 173 -19.53 -0.97 6.34
CA ARG A 173 -19.49 -1.23 4.89
C ARG A 173 -20.42 -2.37 4.50
N ALA A 174 -20.42 -3.50 5.24
CA ALA A 174 -21.35 -4.62 5.01
C ALA A 174 -22.81 -4.18 5.04
N ARG A 175 -23.16 -3.26 5.97
CA ARG A 175 -24.53 -2.72 6.05
C ARG A 175 -24.88 -1.83 4.87
N ALA A 176 -23.93 -1.02 4.40
CA ALA A 176 -24.12 -0.13 3.25
C ALA A 176 -24.25 -0.89 1.92
N GLU A 177 -23.57 -2.02 1.78
CA GLU A 177 -23.54 -2.86 0.58
C GLU A 177 -24.62 -3.96 0.59
N HIS A 178 -25.38 -4.10 1.66
CA HIS A 178 -26.43 -5.13 1.76
C HIS A 178 -27.51 -4.96 0.68
N PRO A 179 -27.94 -6.05 -0.01
CA PRO A 179 -28.90 -6.00 -1.12
C PRO A 179 -30.21 -5.27 -0.81
N ALA A 180 -30.68 -5.28 0.43
CA ALA A 180 -31.86 -4.55 0.89
C ALA A 180 -31.67 -3.01 0.86
N GLY A 181 -30.43 -2.51 0.82
CA GLY A 181 -30.08 -1.09 0.71
C GLY A 181 -29.91 -0.59 -0.72
N GLY A 182 -30.08 -1.42 -1.74
CA GLY A 182 -29.92 -1.06 -3.16
C GLY A 182 -28.47 -0.82 -3.60
N GLY A 183 -27.49 -1.31 -2.82
CA GLY A 183 -26.07 -1.23 -3.15
C GLY A 183 -25.67 -2.20 -4.26
N THR A 184 -24.61 -1.84 -5.00
CA THR A 184 -23.94 -2.76 -5.94
C THR A 184 -23.25 -3.87 -5.14
N PRO A 185 -23.19 -5.12 -5.63
CA PRO A 185 -22.42 -6.18 -4.97
C PRO A 185 -20.96 -5.72 -4.78
N PRO A 186 -20.33 -6.03 -3.65
CA PRO A 186 -18.94 -5.65 -3.39
C PRO A 186 -18.01 -6.30 -4.43
N GLU A 187 -17.00 -5.56 -4.88
CA GLU A 187 -15.98 -6.08 -5.82
C GLU A 187 -15.18 -7.23 -5.20
N THR A 188 -15.08 -7.24 -3.86
CA THR A 188 -14.46 -8.32 -3.08
C THR A 188 -15.42 -8.72 -1.96
N PRO A 189 -15.67 -10.03 -1.73
CA PRO A 189 -16.47 -10.48 -0.60
C PRO A 189 -15.89 -9.95 0.71
N LEU A 190 -16.71 -9.32 1.55
CA LEU A 190 -16.30 -8.77 2.85
C LEU A 190 -15.64 -9.80 3.78
N ALA A 191 -16.00 -11.08 3.61
CA ALA A 191 -15.41 -12.20 4.34
C ALA A 191 -13.94 -12.47 3.95
N GLU A 192 -13.44 -11.87 2.87
CA GLU A 192 -12.08 -12.02 2.40
C GLU A 192 -11.21 -10.78 2.65
N GLU A 193 -11.76 -9.71 3.25
CA GLU A 193 -10.99 -8.50 3.55
C GLU A 193 -10.18 -8.67 4.83
N PHE A 194 -8.89 -8.56 4.70
CA PHE A 194 -7.94 -8.54 5.81
C PHE A 194 -6.83 -7.53 5.54
N VAL A 195 -6.10 -7.20 6.58
CA VAL A 195 -4.98 -6.27 6.52
C VAL A 195 -3.76 -6.92 7.16
N THR A 196 -2.66 -6.99 6.42
CA THR A 196 -1.36 -7.30 7.03
C THR A 196 -0.87 -6.07 7.78
N VAL A 197 -0.40 -6.23 9.01
CA VAL A 197 0.06 -5.11 9.84
C VAL A 197 1.32 -5.49 10.58
N LEU A 198 2.33 -4.64 10.47
CA LEU A 198 3.51 -4.62 11.32
C LEU A 198 3.48 -3.36 12.16
N LEU A 199 3.53 -3.51 13.48
CA LEU A 199 3.75 -2.43 14.44
C LEU A 199 5.17 -2.55 14.98
N LEU A 200 5.90 -1.43 14.98
CA LEU A 200 7.20 -1.31 15.64
C LEU A 200 7.17 -0.16 16.64
N GLU A 201 7.93 -0.33 17.74
CA GLU A 201 8.28 0.73 18.66
C GLU A 201 9.80 0.76 18.81
N ILE A 202 10.39 1.94 18.61
CA ILE A 202 11.84 2.18 18.73
C ILE A 202 12.01 3.17 19.88
N ASP A 203 12.50 2.68 21.01
CA ASP A 203 12.73 3.51 22.19
C ASP A 203 13.87 4.53 22.05
N GLY A 204 14.09 5.36 23.06
CA GLY A 204 15.14 6.37 23.08
C GLY A 204 16.55 5.79 22.94
N ASP A 205 16.78 4.58 23.42
CA ASP A 205 18.04 3.85 23.40
C ASP A 205 18.24 3.02 22.12
N GLY A 206 17.24 3.02 21.24
CA GLY A 206 17.22 2.25 19.99
C GLY A 206 16.71 0.82 20.15
N GLY A 207 16.20 0.42 21.31
CA GLY A 207 15.53 -0.86 21.51
C GLY A 207 14.32 -0.99 20.57
N ILE A 208 14.15 -2.16 19.95
CA ILE A 208 13.08 -2.42 19.00
C ILE A 208 12.13 -3.45 19.57
N SER A 209 10.86 -3.09 19.69
CA SER A 209 9.76 -3.99 19.98
C SER A 209 8.83 -4.10 18.78
N ALA A 210 8.30 -5.30 18.51
CA ALA A 210 7.47 -5.55 17.35
C ALA A 210 6.24 -6.40 17.66
N LEU A 211 5.14 -6.11 16.94
CA LEU A 211 3.98 -6.98 16.76
C LEU A 211 3.71 -7.11 15.26
N ASN A 212 3.56 -8.33 14.79
CA ASN A 212 3.37 -8.63 13.37
C ASN A 212 2.12 -9.47 13.13
N CYS A 213 1.23 -8.99 12.27
CA CYS A 213 0.02 -9.66 11.81
C CYS A 213 0.15 -9.93 10.30
N GLY A 214 0.93 -10.96 9.95
CA GLY A 214 1.05 -11.46 8.56
C GLY A 214 1.78 -10.54 7.59
N HIS A 215 2.54 -9.55 8.07
CA HIS A 215 3.31 -8.63 7.22
C HIS A 215 4.75 -9.13 7.04
N PRO A 216 5.43 -8.82 5.92
CA PRO A 216 6.85 -9.12 5.77
C PRO A 216 7.70 -8.53 6.89
N TRP A 217 8.69 -9.28 7.39
CA TRP A 217 9.61 -8.77 8.39
C TRP A 217 10.61 -7.77 7.79
N PRO A 218 10.90 -6.67 8.50
CA PRO A 218 11.91 -5.71 8.07
C PRO A 218 13.29 -6.30 7.93
N HIS A 219 14.11 -5.69 7.10
CA HIS A 219 15.53 -5.97 7.04
C HIS A 219 16.32 -4.96 7.88
N LEU A 220 17.23 -5.44 8.72
CA LEU A 220 18.24 -4.64 9.40
C LEU A 220 19.49 -4.55 8.51
N LEU A 221 19.93 -3.32 8.24
CA LEU A 221 21.16 -3.02 7.50
C LEU A 221 22.26 -2.59 8.47
N SER A 222 23.28 -3.44 8.60
CA SER A 222 24.44 -3.27 9.47
C SER A 222 25.68 -3.81 8.75
N GLY A 223 26.11 -3.14 7.66
CA GLY A 223 27.14 -3.68 6.75
C GLY A 223 26.70 -4.86 5.90
N THR A 224 25.63 -5.53 6.30
CA THR A 224 24.92 -6.61 5.60
C THR A 224 23.41 -6.36 5.67
N ALA A 225 22.60 -7.16 4.97
CA ALA A 225 21.16 -7.16 5.11
C ALA A 225 20.69 -8.49 5.72
N ARG A 226 20.00 -8.43 6.86
CA ARG A 226 19.42 -9.59 7.52
C ARG A 226 17.97 -9.29 7.95
N PRO A 227 17.09 -10.28 8.01
CA PRO A 227 15.78 -10.10 8.64
C PRO A 227 15.94 -9.58 10.07
N LEU A 228 15.01 -8.72 10.49
CA LEU A 228 15.00 -8.18 11.85
C LEU A 228 14.85 -9.27 12.90
N THR A 229 13.98 -10.24 12.61
CA THR A 229 13.70 -11.41 13.44
C THR A 229 13.18 -12.58 12.57
N ASP A 230 13.22 -13.78 13.12
CA ASP A 230 12.63 -15.00 12.55
C ASP A 230 11.34 -15.40 13.30
N GLY A 231 10.75 -14.48 14.09
CA GLY A 231 9.53 -14.72 14.86
C GLY A 231 8.34 -15.04 13.95
N GLU A 232 7.50 -15.96 14.37
CA GLU A 232 6.29 -16.32 13.63
C GLU A 232 5.25 -15.17 13.76
N PRO A 233 4.70 -14.66 12.66
CA PRO A 233 3.69 -13.59 12.72
C PRO A 233 2.33 -14.15 13.15
N LEU A 234 1.52 -13.32 13.78
CA LEU A 234 0.09 -13.54 13.98
C LEU A 234 -0.64 -13.54 12.63
N PRO A 235 -1.83 -14.14 12.53
CA PRO A 235 -2.68 -14.00 11.35
C PRO A 235 -2.96 -12.53 11.02
N PRO A 236 -3.18 -12.18 9.74
CA PRO A 236 -3.59 -10.83 9.34
C PRO A 236 -4.84 -10.35 10.08
N LEU A 237 -4.91 -9.04 10.38
CA LEU A 237 -6.07 -8.44 11.01
C LEU A 237 -7.33 -8.59 10.14
N GLY A 238 -8.41 -9.02 10.76
CA GLY A 238 -9.69 -9.23 10.07
C GLY A 238 -9.91 -10.68 9.64
N SER A 239 -8.85 -11.50 9.49
CA SER A 239 -8.98 -12.92 9.15
C SER A 239 -9.53 -13.74 10.32
N PHE A 240 -9.01 -13.50 11.53
CA PHE A 240 -9.41 -14.14 12.77
C PHE A 240 -9.34 -13.13 13.92
N PRO A 241 -10.12 -13.34 15.01
CA PRO A 241 -9.94 -12.55 16.22
C PRO A 241 -8.53 -12.69 16.78
N LEU A 242 -7.95 -11.60 17.24
CA LEU A 242 -6.65 -11.64 17.90
C LEU A 242 -6.68 -12.50 19.19
N PRO A 243 -5.65 -13.27 19.49
CA PRO A 243 -5.55 -14.05 20.74
C PRO A 243 -5.57 -13.12 21.96
N ALA A 244 -5.96 -13.67 23.13
CA ALA A 244 -6.04 -12.89 24.37
C ALA A 244 -4.69 -12.25 24.71
N ASP A 245 -3.62 -13.01 24.61
CA ASP A 245 -2.25 -12.56 24.83
C ASP A 245 -1.58 -12.26 23.48
N LEU A 246 -0.99 -11.09 23.36
CA LEU A 246 -0.27 -10.66 22.17
C LEU A 246 1.25 -10.66 22.47
N PRO A 247 2.00 -11.56 21.85
CA PRO A 247 3.44 -11.67 22.11
C PRO A 247 4.18 -10.49 21.46
N VAL A 248 4.65 -9.55 22.28
CA VAL A 248 5.56 -8.51 21.81
C VAL A 248 6.96 -9.11 21.67
N LEU A 249 7.49 -9.03 20.46
CA LEU A 249 8.84 -9.54 20.18
C LEU A 249 9.87 -8.44 20.41
N GLY A 250 10.84 -8.70 21.29
CA GLY A 250 12.04 -7.88 21.41
C GLY A 250 13.00 -8.21 20.26
N CYS A 251 13.23 -7.25 19.35
CA CYS A 251 14.00 -7.45 18.13
C CYS A 251 15.45 -6.92 18.23
N GLY A 252 15.94 -6.68 19.43
CA GLY A 252 17.27 -6.11 19.67
C GLY A 252 17.30 -4.59 19.61
N ARG A 253 18.40 -4.03 19.13
CA ARG A 253 18.61 -2.57 19.07
C ARG A 253 19.03 -2.10 17.69
N LEU A 254 18.52 -0.95 17.28
CA LEU A 254 18.97 -0.20 16.12
C LEU A 254 20.14 0.70 16.54
N LEU A 255 21.36 0.30 16.24
CA LEU A 255 22.54 1.06 16.62
C LEU A 255 22.73 2.31 15.74
N PRO A 256 23.45 3.35 16.23
CA PRO A 256 23.79 4.51 15.43
C PRO A 256 24.46 4.14 14.10
N GLY A 257 23.93 4.66 12.99
CA GLY A 257 24.38 4.38 11.63
C GLY A 257 23.72 3.17 10.97
N GLU A 258 23.05 2.29 11.73
CA GLU A 258 22.25 1.20 11.19
C GLU A 258 20.90 1.69 10.65
N ALA A 259 20.31 0.91 9.74
CA ALA A 259 19.01 1.23 9.17
C ALA A 259 18.07 0.03 9.18
N LEU A 260 16.78 0.29 9.42
CA LEU A 260 15.69 -0.62 9.18
C LEU A 260 15.06 -0.32 7.83
N VAL A 261 14.75 -1.38 7.10
CA VAL A 261 14.03 -1.32 5.83
C VAL A 261 12.78 -2.17 5.93
N LEU A 262 11.64 -1.49 5.96
CA LEU A 262 10.32 -2.10 5.92
C LEU A 262 9.83 -2.08 4.46
N HIS A 263 9.07 -3.09 4.08
CA HIS A 263 8.55 -3.21 2.72
C HIS A 263 7.23 -3.98 2.71
N THR A 264 6.40 -3.74 1.71
CA THR A 264 5.24 -4.58 1.40
C THR A 264 5.65 -5.75 0.51
N ASP A 265 4.83 -6.79 0.46
CA ASP A 265 5.08 -8.02 -0.30
C ASP A 265 5.29 -7.79 -1.80
N GLY A 266 4.67 -6.75 -2.38
CA GLY A 266 4.89 -6.35 -3.77
C GLY A 266 6.36 -6.09 -4.14
N MET A 267 7.25 -5.85 -3.15
CA MET A 267 8.70 -5.80 -3.38
C MET A 267 9.30 -7.18 -3.64
N GLU A 268 8.93 -8.18 -2.85
CA GLU A 268 9.48 -9.54 -2.94
C GLU A 268 8.77 -10.37 -4.01
N ASP A 269 7.47 -10.15 -4.21
CA ASP A 269 6.65 -10.86 -5.18
C ASP A 269 6.81 -10.37 -6.62
N ALA A 270 7.53 -9.26 -6.82
CA ALA A 270 7.84 -8.75 -8.15
C ALA A 270 8.68 -9.75 -8.96
N ARG A 271 8.26 -10.02 -10.20
CA ARG A 271 8.92 -11.01 -11.07
C ARG A 271 9.41 -10.38 -12.37
N ASP A 272 10.50 -10.94 -12.87
CA ASP A 272 11.00 -10.65 -14.20
C ASP A 272 10.18 -11.38 -15.29
N VAL A 273 10.57 -11.22 -16.55
CA VAL A 273 9.91 -11.88 -17.70
C VAL A 273 10.06 -13.42 -17.68
N ALA A 274 11.03 -13.94 -16.95
CA ALA A 274 11.27 -15.37 -16.77
C ALA A 274 10.51 -15.93 -15.53
N GLY A 275 9.85 -15.07 -14.76
CA GLY A 275 9.12 -15.45 -13.53
C GLY A 275 9.99 -15.51 -12.28
N THR A 276 11.24 -15.03 -12.34
CA THR A 276 12.15 -15.00 -11.19
C THR A 276 11.79 -13.87 -10.24
N PHE A 277 11.74 -14.15 -8.94
CA PHE A 277 11.47 -13.15 -7.92
C PHE A 277 12.59 -12.11 -7.79
N PHE A 278 12.22 -10.89 -7.42
CA PHE A 278 13.18 -9.84 -7.16
C PHE A 278 14.02 -10.16 -5.92
N PRO A 279 15.35 -10.20 -6.03
CA PRO A 279 16.23 -10.58 -4.93
C PRO A 279 16.45 -9.42 -3.96
N LEU A 280 15.38 -8.94 -3.26
CA LEU A 280 15.41 -7.74 -2.41
C LEU A 280 16.57 -7.78 -1.41
N ARG A 281 16.73 -8.89 -0.68
CA ARG A 281 17.78 -9.04 0.32
C ARG A 281 19.19 -8.86 -0.26
N ALA A 282 19.45 -9.38 -1.46
CA ALA A 282 20.75 -9.23 -2.12
C ALA A 282 21.01 -7.77 -2.53
N VAL A 283 19.97 -7.08 -3.04
CA VAL A 283 20.03 -5.67 -3.40
C VAL A 283 20.29 -4.79 -2.18
N LEU A 284 19.62 -5.08 -1.06
CA LEU A 284 19.83 -4.38 0.22
C LEU A 284 21.23 -4.64 0.78
N ALA A 285 21.73 -5.87 0.71
CA ALA A 285 23.08 -6.22 1.17
C ALA A 285 24.17 -5.49 0.35
N GLU A 286 23.98 -5.35 -0.97
CA GLU A 286 24.89 -4.56 -1.81
C GLU A 286 24.89 -3.07 -1.41
N ALA A 287 23.71 -2.50 -1.19
CA ALA A 287 23.56 -1.10 -0.78
C ALA A 287 24.13 -0.83 0.62
N ALA A 288 24.08 -1.82 1.53
CA ALA A 288 24.59 -1.68 2.89
C ALA A 288 26.13 -1.66 2.99
N ARG A 289 26.84 -2.06 1.92
CA ARG A 289 28.32 -2.07 1.90
C ARG A 289 28.96 -0.70 1.87
N VAL A 290 28.22 0.35 1.48
CA VAL A 290 28.73 1.71 1.33
C VAL A 290 28.07 2.62 2.37
N PRO A 291 28.67 2.78 3.56
CA PRO A 291 28.17 3.71 4.57
C PRO A 291 28.56 5.18 4.26
N PRO A 292 27.78 6.17 4.72
CA PRO A 292 26.50 6.01 5.41
C PRO A 292 25.35 5.72 4.42
N VAL A 293 24.47 4.79 4.79
CA VAL A 293 23.30 4.46 3.97
C VAL A 293 22.32 5.64 4.01
N SER A 294 22.22 6.40 2.92
CA SER A 294 21.21 7.46 2.81
C SER A 294 19.82 6.84 2.61
N PRO A 295 18.82 7.11 3.46
CA PRO A 295 17.47 6.57 3.27
C PRO A 295 16.90 6.84 1.89
N GLN A 296 16.97 8.07 1.40
CA GLN A 296 16.51 8.45 0.06
C GLN A 296 17.33 7.80 -1.07
N GLY A 297 18.66 7.67 -0.85
CA GLY A 297 19.56 7.00 -1.77
C GLY A 297 19.22 5.51 -1.91
N LEU A 298 18.97 4.85 -0.78
CA LEU A 298 18.58 3.44 -0.74
C LEU A 298 17.26 3.20 -1.48
N ILE A 299 16.23 4.00 -1.20
CA ILE A 299 14.95 3.89 -1.89
C ILE A 299 15.12 4.02 -3.40
N ARG A 300 15.86 5.03 -3.87
CA ARG A 300 16.12 5.22 -5.29
C ARG A 300 16.86 4.03 -5.91
N ALA A 301 17.85 3.50 -5.21
CA ALA A 301 18.61 2.34 -5.67
C ALA A 301 17.73 1.09 -5.80
N VAL A 302 16.96 0.76 -4.77
CA VAL A 302 16.05 -0.39 -4.76
C VAL A 302 14.97 -0.24 -5.83
N CYS A 303 14.27 0.89 -5.90
CA CYS A 303 13.24 1.13 -6.91
C CYS A 303 13.79 1.05 -8.34
N THR A 304 15.01 1.60 -8.58
CA THR A 304 15.66 1.50 -9.91
C THR A 304 15.99 0.05 -10.27
N ARG A 305 16.49 -0.74 -9.31
CA ARG A 305 16.79 -2.16 -9.51
C ARG A 305 15.51 -2.96 -9.75
N LEU A 306 14.45 -2.69 -9.00
CA LEU A 306 13.15 -3.34 -9.17
C LEU A 306 12.59 -3.09 -10.57
N LEU A 307 12.55 -1.84 -11.03
CA LEU A 307 12.06 -1.48 -12.36
C LEU A 307 12.91 -2.11 -13.50
N ARG A 308 14.21 -2.25 -13.30
CA ARG A 308 15.07 -2.96 -14.26
C ARG A 308 14.82 -4.45 -14.28
N HIS A 309 14.58 -5.06 -13.10
CA HIS A 309 14.30 -6.48 -12.95
C HIS A 309 12.97 -6.85 -13.63
N THR A 310 11.92 -6.11 -13.35
CA THR A 310 10.60 -6.36 -13.94
C THR A 310 10.50 -5.95 -15.43
N GLY A 311 11.41 -5.12 -15.91
CA GLY A 311 11.37 -4.57 -17.30
C GLY A 311 10.16 -3.67 -17.59
N ARG A 312 9.29 -3.48 -16.60
CA ARG A 312 8.06 -2.67 -16.63
C ARG A 312 7.66 -2.31 -15.19
N LEU A 313 6.54 -1.63 -15.01
CA LEU A 313 5.98 -1.46 -13.68
C LEU A 313 5.70 -2.83 -13.02
N PRO A 314 5.88 -2.98 -11.71
CA PRO A 314 5.59 -4.22 -11.00
C PRO A 314 4.12 -4.62 -11.18
N ALA A 315 3.81 -5.89 -10.94
CA ALA A 315 2.45 -6.43 -11.08
C ALA A 315 1.53 -5.96 -9.94
N ASP A 316 2.08 -5.72 -8.77
CA ASP A 316 1.41 -5.21 -7.58
C ASP A 316 2.06 -3.92 -7.08
N ASP A 317 1.35 -3.21 -6.19
CA ASP A 317 1.90 -2.03 -5.55
C ASP A 317 3.04 -2.43 -4.60
N ALA A 318 4.04 -1.60 -4.51
CA ALA A 318 5.21 -1.88 -3.72
C ALA A 318 5.64 -0.64 -2.94
N ALA A 319 5.64 -0.72 -1.62
CA ALA A 319 6.09 0.34 -0.73
C ALA A 319 7.38 -0.03 -0.01
N LEU A 320 8.18 0.98 0.26
CA LEU A 320 9.43 0.86 1.00
C LEU A 320 9.52 2.02 1.99
N LEU A 321 9.84 1.70 3.25
CA LEU A 321 10.08 2.67 4.31
C LEU A 321 11.45 2.39 4.93
N VAL A 322 12.29 3.42 5.01
CA VAL A 322 13.64 3.31 5.56
C VAL A 322 13.77 4.23 6.77
N LEU A 323 14.22 3.67 7.89
CA LEU A 323 14.55 4.39 9.11
C LEU A 323 16.03 4.16 9.43
N ARG A 324 16.85 5.20 9.44
CA ARG A 324 18.25 5.12 9.87
C ARG A 324 18.44 5.81 11.20
N ASN A 325 19.13 5.15 12.11
CA ASN A 325 19.46 5.76 13.39
C ASN A 325 20.64 6.75 13.25
N ASP A 326 20.31 8.05 13.35
CA ASP A 326 21.27 9.16 13.33
C ASP A 326 21.52 9.74 14.73
N ARG A 327 21.03 9.06 15.78
CA ARG A 327 21.25 9.48 17.17
C ARG A 327 22.75 9.40 17.48
N SER A 328 23.32 10.45 18.03
CA SER A 328 24.69 10.41 18.55
C SER A 328 24.73 9.47 19.75
N ARG A 329 25.80 8.66 19.89
CA ARG A 329 26.05 7.96 21.14
C ARG A 329 26.26 9.03 22.22
N ILE A 330 25.32 9.15 23.15
CA ILE A 330 25.59 9.88 24.38
C ILE A 330 26.64 9.06 25.11
N PRO A 331 27.84 9.59 25.38
CA PRO A 331 28.79 8.87 26.21
C PRO A 331 28.09 8.59 27.54
N LEU A 332 28.03 7.33 27.94
CA LEU A 332 27.62 6.99 29.31
C LEU A 332 28.46 7.83 30.23
N GLN A 333 27.83 8.79 30.94
CA GLN A 333 28.48 9.49 32.03
C GLN A 333 28.99 8.42 33.00
N GLN A 334 30.31 8.25 33.06
CA GLN A 334 30.91 7.45 34.13
C GLN A 334 30.43 8.06 35.44
N PRO A 335 29.92 7.26 36.39
CA PRO A 335 29.57 7.78 37.69
C PRO A 335 30.84 8.44 38.25
N GLU A 336 30.72 9.72 38.60
CA GLU A 336 31.81 10.46 39.28
C GLU A 336 32.24 9.64 40.49
N PRO A 337 33.56 9.38 40.66
CA PRO A 337 34.05 8.72 41.86
C PRO A 337 33.72 9.59 43.05
N ASP A 338 32.99 9.00 44.00
CA ASP A 338 32.52 9.60 45.25
C ASP A 338 33.68 10.28 46.01
N ARG A 339 33.79 11.62 45.94
CA ARG A 339 34.83 12.44 46.60
C ARG A 339 34.48 12.75 48.03
N HIS A 340 33.84 11.85 48.76
CA HIS A 340 33.58 11.99 50.18
C HIS A 340 34.07 10.75 50.95
N ALA A 341 35.38 10.56 51.03
CA ALA A 341 35.96 9.82 52.14
C ALA A 341 36.29 10.83 53.25
N PRO A 342 35.67 10.76 54.41
CA PRO A 342 36.07 11.60 55.54
C PRO A 342 37.43 11.12 56.07
N THR A 343 38.42 12.00 56.00
CA THR A 343 39.69 11.82 56.71
C THR A 343 39.44 11.74 58.21
N MET A 344 39.45 10.54 58.75
CA MET A 344 39.58 10.33 60.21
C MET A 344 40.99 10.70 60.64
N SER A 345 41.10 11.87 61.22
CA SER A 345 42.26 12.29 61.95
C SER A 345 42.25 11.61 63.34
N GLY A 346 43.14 10.66 63.53
CA GLY A 346 43.44 10.13 64.84
C GLY A 346 44.53 10.97 65.53
N GLY A 347 44.17 11.52 66.70
CA GLY A 347 45.11 12.07 67.67
C GLY A 347 45.38 11.07 68.77
#